data_c2c19cd5ce60cb10d6e625c5c6d28831
#
_entry.id   c2c19cd5ce60cb10d6e625c5c6d28831
#
_cell.length_a   1.000
_cell.length_b   1.000
_cell.length_c   1.000
_cell.angle_alpha   90.00
_cell.angle_beta   90.00
_cell.angle_gamma   90.00
#
_symmetry.space_group_name_H-M   'P 1'
#
loop_
_entity.id
_entity.type
_entity.pdbx_description
1 polymer ?
#
loop_
_entity_poly.entity_id
_entity_poly.type
_entity_poly.pdbx_seq_one_letter_code
_entity_poly.pdbx_strand_id
1 'polypeptide(L)'
;GDGDMPFLHLDAGQAGLLRQTLALIARLPQSVRTCRESMLRHLCGVLLLQITDLVSRTNGKGPVSVKHADEIFRSFKRLLVGHYRACHTIGFYARQLHISETYLARIVRRTTGRTVRDQIAELLCADAKKLLECTDLDIKEIADTLGFSDQSVFGKFFLRRTGVSPSGFRAANGASERPEHRLTASPADGEPQ
;
A
#
# COMPACT_ATOMS: atom_id res chain seq x y z
N GLY A 1 18.25 -23.19 11.25
CA GLY A 1 17.85 -22.83 9.92
C GLY A 1 18.83 -21.79 9.41
N ASP A 2 19.78 -22.21 8.56
CA ASP A 2 20.71 -21.31 7.88
C ASP A 2 19.91 -20.37 6.99
N GLY A 3 20.00 -19.08 7.28
CA GLY A 3 19.49 -18.03 6.42
C GLY A 3 20.28 -18.01 5.13
N ASP A 4 19.64 -18.47 4.07
CA ASP A 4 20.14 -18.39 2.70
C ASP A 4 20.28 -16.91 2.34
N MET A 5 21.47 -16.35 2.59
CA MET A 5 21.82 -15.00 2.13
C MET A 5 21.87 -15.05 0.60
N PRO A 6 21.10 -14.23 -0.10
CA PRO A 6 21.11 -14.22 -1.55
C PRO A 6 22.49 -13.77 -2.06
N PHE A 7 23.30 -14.71 -2.52
CA PHE A 7 24.57 -14.43 -3.16
C PHE A 7 24.34 -14.07 -4.62
N LEU A 8 24.91 -12.95 -5.04
CA LEU A 8 24.93 -12.52 -6.45
C LEU A 8 26.25 -13.02 -7.06
N HIS A 9 26.15 -13.97 -8.00
CA HIS A 9 27.33 -14.37 -8.79
C HIS A 9 27.54 -13.34 -9.91
N LEU A 10 28.66 -12.63 -9.81
CA LEU A 10 29.06 -11.62 -10.80
C LEU A 10 30.12 -12.22 -11.73
N ASP A 11 30.02 -11.95 -13.03
CA ASP A 11 31.12 -12.20 -13.95
C ASP A 11 32.23 -11.13 -13.75
N ALA A 12 33.43 -11.40 -14.33
CA ALA A 12 34.60 -10.53 -14.15
C ALA A 12 34.36 -9.09 -14.64
N GLY A 13 33.58 -8.92 -15.72
CA GLY A 13 33.22 -7.62 -16.28
C GLY A 13 32.29 -6.83 -15.39
N GLN A 14 31.25 -7.49 -14.88
CA GLN A 14 30.26 -6.93 -13.95
C GLN A 14 30.92 -6.50 -12.63
N ALA A 15 31.76 -7.35 -12.06
CA ALA A 15 32.53 -7.05 -10.86
C ALA A 15 33.53 -5.89 -11.08
N GLY A 16 34.10 -5.79 -12.29
CA GLY A 16 34.97 -4.70 -12.71
C GLY A 16 34.23 -3.36 -12.73
N LEU A 17 33.08 -3.31 -13.36
CA LEU A 17 32.28 -2.10 -13.51
C LEU A 17 31.79 -1.57 -12.14
N LEU A 18 31.28 -2.45 -11.28
CA LEU A 18 30.89 -2.07 -9.92
C LEU A 18 32.07 -1.52 -9.10
N ARG A 19 33.22 -2.18 -9.18
CA ARG A 19 34.44 -1.76 -8.49
C ARG A 19 34.92 -0.38 -8.94
N GLN A 20 34.84 -0.09 -10.25
CA GLN A 20 35.17 1.23 -10.79
C GLN A 20 34.24 2.32 -10.25
N THR A 21 32.93 2.08 -10.25
CA THR A 21 31.96 3.04 -9.74
C THR A 21 32.16 3.30 -8.23
N LEU A 22 32.37 2.25 -7.45
CA LEU A 22 32.70 2.38 -6.02
C LEU A 22 34.00 3.11 -5.78
N ALA A 23 35.04 2.85 -6.59
CA ALA A 23 36.32 3.56 -6.50
C ALA A 23 36.17 5.05 -6.84
N LEU A 24 35.34 5.41 -7.81
CA LEU A 24 35.02 6.82 -8.10
C LEU A 24 34.34 7.51 -6.92
N ILE A 25 33.36 6.85 -6.28
CA ILE A 25 32.68 7.38 -5.09
C ILE A 25 33.70 7.58 -3.95
N ALA A 26 34.55 6.57 -3.69
CA ALA A 26 35.53 6.60 -2.60
C ALA A 26 36.65 7.63 -2.80
N ARG A 27 37.02 7.90 -4.06
CA ARG A 27 38.09 8.82 -4.43
C ARG A 27 37.63 10.24 -4.71
N LEU A 28 36.34 10.55 -4.52
CA LEU A 28 35.86 11.90 -4.80
C LEU A 28 36.60 12.93 -3.93
N PRO A 29 37.38 13.84 -4.54
CA PRO A 29 38.25 14.74 -3.76
C PRO A 29 37.44 15.67 -2.88
N GLN A 30 37.92 15.90 -1.66
CA GLN A 30 37.30 16.88 -0.76
C GLN A 30 37.43 18.33 -1.26
N SER A 31 38.34 18.57 -2.24
CA SER A 31 38.54 19.86 -2.89
C SER A 31 37.38 20.31 -3.80
N VAL A 32 36.56 19.39 -4.27
CA VAL A 32 35.39 19.72 -5.12
C VAL A 32 34.19 20.07 -4.22
N ARG A 33 34.23 21.26 -3.60
CA ARG A 33 33.16 21.62 -2.62
C ARG A 33 31.80 21.86 -3.25
N THR A 34 31.76 22.59 -4.36
CA THR A 34 30.50 23.09 -4.95
C THR A 34 29.66 22.01 -5.66
N CYS A 35 30.29 20.98 -6.24
CA CYS A 35 29.57 19.95 -7.01
C CYS A 35 29.62 18.56 -6.37
N ARG A 36 30.30 18.41 -5.23
CA ARG A 36 30.56 17.09 -4.62
C ARG A 36 29.26 16.34 -4.29
N GLU A 37 28.32 17.02 -3.69
CA GLU A 37 27.02 16.42 -3.32
C GLU A 37 26.22 15.98 -4.53
N SER A 38 26.20 16.81 -5.58
CA SER A 38 25.58 16.47 -6.85
C SER A 38 26.27 15.29 -7.54
N MET A 39 27.58 15.26 -7.56
CA MET A 39 28.38 14.14 -8.12
C MET A 39 28.13 12.85 -7.36
N LEU A 40 28.11 12.89 -6.02
CA LEU A 40 27.79 11.73 -5.18
C LEU A 40 26.38 11.19 -5.50
N ARG A 41 25.40 12.09 -5.60
CA ARG A 41 24.03 11.70 -5.93
C ARG A 41 23.93 11.00 -7.27
N HIS A 42 24.61 11.52 -8.29
CA HIS A 42 24.61 10.91 -9.61
C HIS A 42 25.37 9.58 -9.64
N LEU A 43 26.54 9.49 -8.99
CA LEU A 43 27.29 8.24 -8.89
C LEU A 43 26.52 7.16 -8.09
N CYS A 44 25.85 7.53 -7.01
CA CYS A 44 24.94 6.62 -6.31
C CYS A 44 23.77 6.17 -7.22
N GLY A 45 23.22 7.07 -8.04
CA GLY A 45 22.21 6.73 -9.05
C GLY A 45 22.73 5.71 -10.07
N VAL A 46 23.94 5.92 -10.60
CA VAL A 46 24.60 4.97 -11.52
C VAL A 46 24.81 3.62 -10.84
N LEU A 47 25.29 3.60 -9.59
CA LEU A 47 25.48 2.37 -8.82
C LEU A 47 24.17 1.61 -8.64
N LEU A 48 23.08 2.30 -8.28
CA LEU A 48 21.75 1.70 -8.14
C LEU A 48 21.25 1.10 -9.46
N LEU A 49 21.46 1.80 -10.59
CA LEU A 49 21.09 1.27 -11.91
C LEU A 49 21.91 0.03 -12.29
N GLN A 50 23.21 0.01 -11.98
CA GLN A 50 24.06 -1.17 -12.19
C GLN A 50 23.59 -2.35 -11.36
N ILE A 51 23.30 -2.15 -10.07
CA ILE A 51 22.77 -3.20 -9.19
C ILE A 51 21.41 -3.69 -9.72
N THR A 52 20.52 -2.79 -10.14
CA THR A 52 19.21 -3.14 -10.70
C THR A 52 19.34 -3.98 -11.97
N ASP A 53 20.28 -3.64 -12.87
CA ASP A 53 20.55 -4.41 -14.10
C ASP A 53 21.10 -5.80 -13.75
N LEU A 54 22.04 -5.89 -12.81
CA LEU A 54 22.61 -7.14 -12.34
C LEU A 54 21.54 -8.06 -11.71
N VAL A 55 20.72 -7.52 -10.83
CA VAL A 55 19.61 -8.26 -10.20
C VAL A 55 18.58 -8.69 -11.26
N SER A 56 18.31 -7.85 -12.25
CA SER A 56 17.42 -8.20 -13.37
C SER A 56 17.97 -9.32 -14.25
N ARG A 57 19.28 -9.36 -14.46
CA ARG A 57 19.96 -10.42 -15.25
C ARG A 57 20.08 -11.72 -14.47
N THR A 58 20.36 -11.68 -13.17
CA THR A 58 20.39 -12.87 -12.32
C THR A 58 18.99 -13.45 -12.09
N ASN A 59 17.97 -12.60 -11.95
CA ASN A 59 16.57 -13.01 -11.97
C ASN A 59 16.12 -13.53 -13.35
N GLY A 60 16.91 -13.26 -14.42
CA GLY A 60 16.70 -13.82 -15.76
C GLY A 60 17.04 -15.30 -15.89
N LYS A 61 17.79 -15.87 -14.94
CA LYS A 61 18.10 -17.30 -14.87
C LYS A 61 17.22 -18.08 -13.87
N GLY A 62 16.35 -17.38 -13.12
CA GLY A 62 15.27 -18.05 -12.40
C GLY A 62 14.21 -18.57 -13.39
N PRO A 63 13.51 -19.65 -13.07
CA PRO A 63 12.51 -20.19 -13.96
C PRO A 63 11.54 -19.09 -14.40
N VAL A 64 11.19 -19.08 -15.68
CA VAL A 64 10.26 -18.12 -16.35
C VAL A 64 9.00 -17.84 -15.51
N SER A 65 8.65 -18.76 -14.63
CA SER A 65 7.53 -18.69 -13.70
C SER A 65 7.63 -17.59 -12.64
N VAL A 66 8.82 -17.13 -12.22
CA VAL A 66 8.95 -16.12 -11.14
C VAL A 66 8.69 -14.72 -11.66
N LYS A 67 9.30 -14.35 -12.80
CA LYS A 67 9.04 -13.05 -13.46
C LYS A 67 7.55 -12.90 -13.82
N HIS A 68 6.96 -13.96 -14.36
CA HIS A 68 5.55 -13.98 -14.70
C HIS A 68 4.64 -13.86 -13.46
N ALA A 69 5.00 -14.50 -12.35
CA ALA A 69 4.25 -14.35 -11.09
C ALA A 69 4.32 -12.93 -10.54
N ASP A 70 5.49 -12.27 -10.63
CA ASP A 70 5.66 -10.87 -10.18
C ASP A 70 4.88 -9.88 -11.07
N GLU A 71 4.80 -10.14 -12.37
CA GLU A 71 3.99 -9.34 -13.31
C GLU A 71 2.50 -9.49 -13.02
N ILE A 72 2.04 -10.73 -12.78
CA ILE A 72 0.66 -11.01 -12.37
C ILE A 72 0.35 -10.31 -11.04
N PHE A 73 1.25 -10.38 -10.06
CA PHE A 73 1.04 -9.74 -8.77
C PHE A 73 0.96 -8.21 -8.91
N ARG A 74 1.82 -7.58 -9.69
CA ARG A 74 1.75 -6.14 -9.98
C ARG A 74 0.44 -5.75 -10.66
N SER A 75 0.00 -6.54 -11.63
CA SER A 75 -1.26 -6.32 -12.33
C SER A 75 -2.47 -6.52 -11.40
N PHE A 76 -2.42 -7.54 -10.54
CA PHE A 76 -3.41 -7.75 -9.48
C PHE A 76 -3.50 -6.53 -8.54
N LYS A 77 -2.39 -5.97 -8.08
CA LYS A 77 -2.39 -4.80 -7.19
C LYS A 77 -3.02 -3.57 -7.85
N ARG A 78 -2.77 -3.34 -9.14
CA ARG A 78 -3.42 -2.26 -9.89
C ARG A 78 -4.92 -2.45 -10.00
N LEU A 79 -5.37 -3.66 -10.37
CA LEU A 79 -6.79 -3.99 -10.43
C LEU A 79 -7.46 -3.90 -9.06
N LEU A 80 -6.76 -4.34 -8.01
CA LEU A 80 -7.27 -4.29 -6.65
C LEU A 80 -7.58 -2.85 -6.23
N VAL A 81 -6.64 -1.93 -6.41
CA VAL A 81 -6.83 -0.50 -6.06
C VAL A 81 -7.99 0.12 -6.85
N GLY A 82 -8.16 -0.27 -8.13
CA GLY A 82 -9.24 0.26 -8.97
C GLY A 82 -10.63 -0.31 -8.69
N HIS A 83 -10.72 -1.51 -8.09
CA HIS A 83 -11.99 -2.25 -8.06
C HIS A 83 -12.40 -2.81 -6.70
N TYR A 84 -11.62 -2.63 -5.62
CA TYR A 84 -11.89 -3.23 -4.32
C TYR A 84 -13.27 -2.84 -3.73
N ARG A 85 -13.79 -1.65 -4.03
CA ARG A 85 -15.12 -1.22 -3.58
C ARG A 85 -16.25 -1.98 -4.29
N ALA A 86 -16.10 -2.25 -5.58
CA ALA A 86 -17.14 -2.87 -6.39
C ALA A 86 -17.03 -4.41 -6.43
N CYS A 87 -15.83 -4.97 -6.22
CA CYS A 87 -15.55 -6.37 -6.47
C CYS A 87 -14.80 -7.02 -5.30
N HIS A 88 -15.53 -7.80 -4.49
CA HIS A 88 -15.03 -8.42 -3.26
C HIS A 88 -14.58 -9.88 -3.44
N THR A 89 -14.61 -10.43 -4.66
CA THR A 89 -14.32 -11.84 -4.93
C THR A 89 -13.05 -12.04 -5.72
N ILE A 90 -12.29 -13.08 -5.40
CA ILE A 90 -11.08 -13.47 -6.14
C ILE A 90 -11.37 -13.75 -7.61
N GLY A 91 -12.57 -14.29 -7.91
CA GLY A 91 -12.97 -14.66 -9.28
C GLY A 91 -13.00 -13.48 -10.24
N PHE A 92 -13.35 -12.28 -9.78
CA PHE A 92 -13.28 -11.08 -10.61
C PHE A 92 -11.83 -10.82 -11.06
N TYR A 93 -10.90 -10.76 -10.12
CA TYR A 93 -9.48 -10.47 -10.39
C TYR A 93 -8.82 -11.54 -11.24
N ALA A 94 -9.12 -12.81 -10.97
CA ALA A 94 -8.59 -13.94 -11.74
C ALA A 94 -9.05 -13.90 -13.20
N ARG A 95 -10.34 -13.59 -13.46
CA ARG A 95 -10.87 -13.40 -14.82
C ARG A 95 -10.21 -12.25 -15.55
N GLN A 96 -10.06 -11.09 -14.89
CA GLN A 96 -9.40 -9.92 -15.48
C GLN A 96 -7.92 -10.17 -15.83
N LEU A 97 -7.26 -11.07 -15.10
CA LEU A 97 -5.88 -11.46 -15.33
C LEU A 97 -5.74 -12.69 -16.25
N HIS A 98 -6.86 -13.26 -16.72
CA HIS A 98 -6.90 -14.47 -17.56
C HIS A 98 -6.19 -15.68 -16.92
N ILE A 99 -6.31 -15.86 -15.60
CA ILE A 99 -5.72 -16.95 -14.84
C ILE A 99 -6.76 -17.61 -13.92
N SER A 100 -6.43 -18.79 -13.39
CA SER A 100 -7.30 -19.46 -12.41
C SER A 100 -7.24 -18.78 -11.03
N GLU A 101 -8.34 -18.85 -10.28
CA GLU A 101 -8.41 -18.36 -8.90
C GLU A 101 -7.35 -19.00 -8.00
N THR A 102 -7.14 -20.31 -8.14
CA THR A 102 -6.13 -21.06 -7.40
C THR A 102 -4.72 -20.54 -7.67
N TYR A 103 -4.43 -20.20 -8.93
CA TYR A 103 -3.12 -19.67 -9.31
C TYR A 103 -2.90 -18.27 -8.74
N LEU A 104 -3.91 -17.38 -8.84
CA LEU A 104 -3.86 -16.05 -8.23
C LEU A 104 -3.69 -16.13 -6.71
N ALA A 105 -4.47 -16.97 -6.03
CA ALA A 105 -4.37 -17.17 -4.58
C ALA A 105 -2.98 -17.60 -4.15
N ARG A 106 -2.36 -18.53 -4.90
CA ARG A 106 -0.99 -19.01 -4.65
C ARG A 106 0.05 -17.93 -4.82
N ILE A 107 -0.04 -17.11 -5.89
CA ILE A 107 0.86 -15.98 -6.12
C ILE A 107 0.76 -14.96 -4.98
N VAL A 108 -0.46 -14.50 -4.68
CA VAL A 108 -0.68 -13.48 -3.64
C VAL A 108 -0.20 -13.97 -2.28
N ARG A 109 -0.53 -15.23 -1.90
CA ARG A 109 -0.09 -15.78 -0.62
C ARG A 109 1.42 -15.95 -0.53
N ARG A 110 2.08 -16.38 -1.62
CA ARG A 110 3.54 -16.50 -1.67
C ARG A 110 4.24 -15.16 -1.53
N THR A 111 3.70 -14.11 -2.16
CA THR A 111 4.32 -12.78 -2.19
C THR A 111 4.05 -11.97 -0.91
N THR A 112 2.86 -12.12 -0.30
CA THR A 112 2.44 -11.25 0.82
C THR A 112 2.21 -12.00 2.14
N GLY A 113 2.21 -13.32 2.14
CA GLY A 113 1.78 -14.15 3.28
C GLY A 113 0.27 -14.12 3.56
N ARG A 114 -0.51 -13.31 2.83
CA ARG A 114 -1.94 -13.08 3.06
C ARG A 114 -2.80 -13.61 1.91
N THR A 115 -4.09 -13.79 2.16
CA THR A 115 -5.03 -14.19 1.10
C THR A 115 -5.47 -12.98 0.26
N VAL A 116 -6.00 -13.23 -0.94
CA VAL A 116 -6.63 -12.17 -1.77
C VAL A 116 -7.78 -11.49 -1.01
N ARG A 117 -8.59 -12.29 -0.30
CA ARG A 117 -9.69 -11.78 0.53
C ARG A 117 -9.20 -10.83 1.63
N ASP A 118 -8.07 -11.13 2.27
CA ASP A 118 -7.49 -10.26 3.29
C ASP A 118 -6.99 -8.96 2.69
N GLN A 119 -6.41 -8.98 1.49
CA GLN A 119 -5.97 -7.77 0.78
C GLN A 119 -7.15 -6.85 0.46
N ILE A 120 -8.27 -7.42 -0.04
CA ILE A 120 -9.50 -6.66 -0.31
C ILE A 120 -10.07 -6.09 1.00
N ALA A 121 -10.19 -6.92 2.03
CA ALA A 121 -10.77 -6.53 3.31
C ALA A 121 -9.94 -5.45 4.04
N GLU A 122 -8.63 -5.43 3.86
CA GLU A 122 -7.75 -4.40 4.41
C GLU A 122 -8.04 -3.02 3.79
N LEU A 123 -8.17 -2.95 2.45
CA LEU A 123 -8.53 -1.71 1.77
C LEU A 123 -9.93 -1.24 2.13
N LEU A 124 -10.91 -2.14 2.13
CA LEU A 124 -12.29 -1.81 2.53
C LEU A 124 -12.36 -1.29 3.97
N CYS A 125 -11.62 -1.90 4.88
CA CYS A 125 -11.60 -1.48 6.27
C CYS A 125 -10.94 -0.10 6.45
N ALA A 126 -9.83 0.16 5.75
CA ALA A 126 -9.15 1.46 5.77
C ALA A 126 -10.06 2.57 5.22
N ASP A 127 -10.74 2.29 4.11
CA ASP A 127 -11.65 3.23 3.48
C ASP A 127 -12.91 3.47 4.32
N ALA A 128 -13.47 2.40 4.92
CA ALA A 128 -14.59 2.51 5.86
C ALA A 128 -14.26 3.42 7.05
N LYS A 129 -13.09 3.25 7.67
CA LYS A 129 -12.64 4.12 8.75
C LYS A 129 -12.58 5.57 8.32
N LYS A 130 -11.97 5.84 7.15
CA LYS A 130 -11.88 7.19 6.59
C LYS A 130 -13.26 7.82 6.34
N LEU A 131 -14.20 7.06 5.76
CA LEU A 131 -15.56 7.56 5.53
C LEU A 131 -16.30 7.83 6.84
N LEU A 132 -16.13 6.97 7.86
CA LEU A 132 -16.73 7.14 9.18
C LEU A 132 -16.17 8.35 9.94
N GLU A 133 -14.89 8.68 9.75
CA GLU A 133 -14.20 9.79 10.41
C GLU A 133 -14.42 11.12 9.70
N CYS A 134 -14.37 11.12 8.36
CA CYS A 134 -14.25 12.35 7.57
C CYS A 134 -15.56 12.77 6.88
N THR A 135 -16.66 12.00 7.01
CA THR A 135 -17.93 12.30 6.33
C THR A 135 -19.13 12.14 7.25
N ASP A 136 -20.22 12.86 6.93
CA ASP A 136 -21.52 12.73 7.60
C ASP A 136 -22.43 11.68 6.94
N LEU A 137 -21.93 10.91 5.97
CA LEU A 137 -22.68 9.84 5.32
C LEU A 137 -23.25 8.87 6.35
N ASP A 138 -24.50 8.44 6.19
CA ASP A 138 -25.06 7.45 7.09
C ASP A 138 -24.38 6.08 6.89
N ILE A 139 -24.61 5.14 7.82
CA ILE A 139 -23.96 3.84 7.78
C ILE A 139 -24.40 3.01 6.57
N LYS A 140 -25.61 3.25 6.08
CA LYS A 140 -26.16 2.60 4.90
C LYS A 140 -25.48 3.14 3.63
N GLU A 141 -25.34 4.46 3.53
CA GLU A 141 -24.65 5.12 2.41
C GLU A 141 -23.18 4.68 2.32
N ILE A 142 -22.51 4.52 3.47
CA ILE A 142 -21.15 3.98 3.51
C ILE A 142 -21.12 2.53 3.03
N ALA A 143 -22.07 1.69 3.47
CA ALA A 143 -22.18 0.31 3.00
C ALA A 143 -22.35 0.25 1.48
N ASP A 144 -23.24 1.06 0.93
CA ASP A 144 -23.50 1.15 -0.52
C ASP A 144 -22.25 1.65 -1.27
N THR A 145 -21.57 2.68 -0.76
CA THR A 145 -20.32 3.24 -1.33
C THR A 145 -19.19 2.21 -1.40
N LEU A 146 -19.14 1.32 -0.41
CA LEU A 146 -18.14 0.26 -0.32
C LEU A 146 -18.58 -1.05 -1.00
N GLY A 147 -19.73 -1.06 -1.67
CA GLY A 147 -20.23 -2.21 -2.44
C GLY A 147 -20.75 -3.37 -1.61
N PHE A 148 -21.19 -3.12 -0.38
CA PHE A 148 -21.87 -4.13 0.42
C PHE A 148 -23.36 -4.23 0.03
N SER A 149 -23.93 -5.44 0.12
CA SER A 149 -25.32 -5.69 -0.21
C SER A 149 -26.30 -4.95 0.71
N ASP A 150 -25.90 -4.73 1.95
CA ASP A 150 -26.69 -4.05 2.96
C ASP A 150 -25.85 -3.60 4.15
N GLN A 151 -26.43 -2.72 4.95
CA GLN A 151 -25.83 -2.18 6.18
C GLN A 151 -25.44 -3.27 7.22
N SER A 152 -26.22 -4.35 7.30
CA SER A 152 -25.98 -5.41 8.28
C SER A 152 -24.75 -6.23 7.94
N VAL A 153 -24.55 -6.52 6.63
CA VAL A 153 -23.36 -7.22 6.13
C VAL A 153 -22.12 -6.35 6.36
N PHE A 154 -22.20 -5.06 6.05
CA PHE A 154 -21.13 -4.11 6.33
C PHE A 154 -20.83 -4.02 7.84
N GLY A 155 -21.85 -3.90 8.68
CA GLY A 155 -21.69 -3.83 10.14
C GLY A 155 -20.97 -5.04 10.72
N LYS A 156 -21.35 -6.26 10.28
CA LYS A 156 -20.68 -7.51 10.67
C LYS A 156 -19.24 -7.58 10.17
N PHE A 157 -18.99 -7.15 8.93
CA PHE A 157 -17.64 -7.07 8.38
C PHE A 157 -16.75 -6.14 9.20
N PHE A 158 -17.21 -4.92 9.44
CA PHE A 158 -16.46 -3.89 10.15
C PHE A 158 -16.18 -4.30 11.60
N LEU A 159 -17.19 -4.77 12.32
CA LEU A 159 -17.05 -5.28 13.70
C LEU A 159 -16.03 -6.42 13.79
N ARG A 160 -16.05 -7.37 12.84
CA ARG A 160 -15.07 -8.47 12.81
C ARG A 160 -13.64 -7.99 12.59
N ARG A 161 -13.46 -6.91 11.85
CA ARG A 161 -12.13 -6.38 11.50
C ARG A 161 -11.57 -5.39 12.52
N THR A 162 -12.42 -4.65 13.21
CA THR A 162 -12.01 -3.56 14.11
C THR A 162 -12.31 -3.81 15.58
N GLY A 163 -13.17 -4.79 15.88
CA GLY A 163 -13.64 -5.07 17.23
C GLY A 163 -14.77 -4.16 17.71
N VAL A 164 -15.14 -3.14 16.93
CA VAL A 164 -16.21 -2.17 17.29
C VAL A 164 -17.20 -2.00 16.15
N SER A 165 -18.45 -1.63 16.45
CA SER A 165 -19.45 -1.35 15.42
C SER A 165 -19.11 -0.06 14.64
N PRO A 166 -19.59 0.11 13.39
CA PRO A 166 -19.40 1.35 12.64
C PRO A 166 -19.91 2.60 13.39
N SER A 167 -21.09 2.50 14.03
CA SER A 167 -21.66 3.60 14.81
C SER A 167 -20.83 3.91 16.06
N GLY A 168 -20.35 2.87 16.77
CA GLY A 168 -19.47 3.03 17.93
C GLY A 168 -18.12 3.65 17.53
N PHE A 169 -17.56 3.24 16.37
CA PHE A 169 -16.33 3.81 15.85
C PHE A 169 -16.50 5.30 15.51
N ARG A 170 -17.61 5.68 14.87
CA ARG A 170 -17.93 7.08 14.57
C ARG A 170 -18.10 7.91 15.85
N ALA A 171 -18.84 7.40 16.83
CA ALA A 171 -19.06 8.10 18.09
C ALA A 171 -17.75 8.35 18.86
N ALA A 172 -16.84 7.37 18.86
CA ALA A 172 -15.55 7.50 19.52
C ALA A 172 -14.62 8.55 18.85
N ASN A 173 -14.68 8.66 17.52
CA ASN A 173 -13.82 9.59 16.77
C ASN A 173 -14.49 10.94 16.51
N GLY A 174 -15.83 11.01 16.42
CA GLY A 174 -16.58 12.25 16.23
C GLY A 174 -16.68 13.13 17.50
N ALA A 175 -16.40 12.57 18.67
CA ALA A 175 -16.32 13.32 19.91
C ALA A 175 -15.02 14.14 20.05
N SER A 176 -14.02 13.90 19.17
CA SER A 176 -12.71 14.54 19.27
C SER A 176 -12.59 15.87 18.52
N GLU A 177 -13.58 16.29 17.70
CA GLU A 177 -13.48 17.48 16.83
C GLU A 177 -14.70 18.41 16.84
N ARG A 178 -15.50 18.43 17.91
CA ARG A 178 -16.44 19.55 18.10
C ARG A 178 -15.85 20.54 19.09
N PRO A 179 -15.27 21.69 18.65
CA PRO A 179 -15.12 22.83 19.53
C PRO A 179 -16.54 23.24 19.94
N GLU A 180 -16.80 23.22 21.24
CA GLU A 180 -18.03 23.73 21.83
C GLU A 180 -18.18 25.21 21.46
N HIS A 181 -18.95 25.49 20.41
CA HIS A 181 -19.47 26.83 20.20
C HIS A 181 -20.65 27.01 21.14
N ARG A 182 -20.34 27.21 22.44
CA ARG A 182 -21.28 27.77 23.41
C ARG A 182 -21.60 29.19 22.94
N LEU A 183 -22.71 29.30 22.22
CA LEU A 183 -23.43 30.56 22.15
C LEU A 183 -23.99 30.81 23.56
N THR A 184 -23.27 31.60 24.34
CA THR A 184 -23.83 32.30 25.49
C THR A 184 -24.84 33.28 24.96
N ALA A 185 -26.10 32.90 24.97
CA ALA A 185 -27.20 33.82 24.93
C ALA A 185 -27.18 34.61 26.25
N SER A 186 -26.74 35.83 26.17
CA SER A 186 -26.91 36.82 27.25
C SER A 186 -28.40 37.14 27.36
N PRO A 187 -29.02 37.08 28.57
CA PRO A 187 -30.35 37.64 28.73
C PRO A 187 -30.26 39.13 28.75
N ALA A 188 -30.92 39.76 27.80
CA ALA A 188 -31.16 41.22 27.83
C ALA A 188 -32.18 41.50 28.90
N ASP A 189 -31.72 42.14 29.97
CA ASP A 189 -32.56 42.87 30.92
C ASP A 189 -33.29 44.00 30.20
N GLY A 190 -34.58 43.89 30.16
CA GLY A 190 -35.48 44.96 29.80
C GLY A 190 -36.25 45.35 30.99
N GLU A 191 -36.05 46.53 31.50
CA GLU A 191 -36.88 47.16 32.53
C GLU A 191 -37.41 48.49 32.06
N PRO A 192 -38.36 49.06 32.77
CA PRO A 192 -39.64 49.54 32.29
C PRO A 192 -39.73 51.07 32.32
N GLN A 193 -40.67 51.61 31.63
CA GLN A 193 -41.63 52.67 32.07
C GLN A 193 -42.53 53.04 30.90
#